data_e9900888f00bf7ea27a6701788ba34d8
#
_entry.id   e9900888f00bf7ea27a6701788ba34d8
#
_cell.length_a   1.000
_cell.length_b   1.000
_cell.length_c   1.000
_cell.angle_alpha   90.00
_cell.angle_beta   90.00
_cell.angle_gamma   90.00
#
_symmetry.space_group_name_H-M   'P 1'
#
loop_
_entity.id
_entity.type
_entity.pdbx_description
1 polymer ?
#
loop_
_entity_poly.entity_id
_entity_poly.type
_entity_poly.pdbx_seq_one_letter_code
_entity_poly.pdbx_strand_id
1 'polypeptide(L)'
;MSDQKYYSHPSAIIDDGCEIANGVKIWHFSHIMAGCKIGENCNLGQNVVVSPKVILGKNVRVQNNVSIYEGVICEDDVFLGPSMVFTNVINPRSAVSRKNEYKQQ
;
A
#
# COMPACT_ATOMS: atom_id res chain seq x y z
N MET A 1 -12.73 -2.21 23.09
CA MET A 1 -12.66 -3.20 22.51
C MET A 1 -12.26 -2.99 21.23
N SER A 2 -11.52 -3.59 20.82
CA SER A 2 -11.10 -3.30 19.71
C SER A 2 -11.61 -4.11 18.75
N ASP A 3 -12.26 -3.64 17.94
CA ASP A 3 -12.75 -4.43 16.94
C ASP A 3 -11.84 -4.31 15.80
N GLN A 4 -10.66 -4.80 15.99
CA GLN A 4 -9.72 -4.81 14.92
C GLN A 4 -10.27 -5.68 13.81
N LYS A 5 -10.56 -5.08 12.69
CA LYS A 5 -11.20 -5.80 11.59
C LYS A 5 -10.24 -6.15 10.48
N TYR A 6 -8.97 -6.04 10.73
CA TYR A 6 -7.96 -6.46 9.78
C TYR A 6 -7.01 -7.42 10.49
N TYR A 7 -6.24 -8.15 9.70
CA TYR A 7 -5.25 -9.06 10.23
C TYR A 7 -3.85 -8.52 9.99
N SER A 8 -3.02 -8.54 11.01
CA SER A 8 -1.60 -8.28 10.81
C SER A 8 -0.81 -9.33 11.56
N HIS A 9 0.16 -9.92 10.87
CA HIS A 9 1.01 -10.91 11.51
C HIS A 9 1.78 -10.25 12.65
N PRO A 10 2.04 -10.97 13.74
CA PRO A 10 2.75 -10.37 14.87
C PRO A 10 4.09 -9.73 14.53
N SER A 11 4.75 -10.19 13.47
CA SER A 11 6.01 -9.59 13.07
C SER A 11 5.85 -8.32 12.27
N ALA A 12 4.63 -7.99 11.85
CA ALA A 12 4.40 -6.77 11.07
C ALA A 12 4.37 -5.58 12.01
N ILE A 13 4.82 -4.45 11.51
CA ILE A 13 4.86 -3.22 12.30
C ILE A 13 3.99 -2.19 11.64
N ILE A 14 3.07 -1.61 12.39
CA ILE A 14 2.20 -0.57 11.91
C ILE A 14 2.41 0.65 12.79
N ASP A 15 2.94 1.71 12.19
CA ASP A 15 3.22 2.92 12.95
C ASP A 15 1.93 3.68 13.23
N ASP A 16 2.02 4.65 14.13
CA ASP A 16 0.85 5.40 14.54
C ASP A 16 0.25 6.21 13.40
N GLY A 17 -1.02 6.49 13.51
CA GLY A 17 -1.68 7.37 12.56
C GLY A 17 -2.14 6.70 11.29
N CYS A 18 -2.03 5.39 11.21
CA CYS A 18 -2.51 4.68 10.03
C CYS A 18 -3.98 4.38 10.15
N GLU A 19 -4.67 4.41 9.02
CA GLU A 19 -6.07 4.00 8.95
C GLU A 19 -6.13 2.74 8.11
N ILE A 20 -6.51 1.65 8.72
CA ILE A 20 -6.53 0.35 8.05
C ILE A 20 -7.96 -0.17 8.06
N ALA A 21 -8.51 -0.38 6.88
CA ALA A 21 -9.90 -0.72 6.74
C ALA A 21 -10.14 -2.21 6.98
N ASN A 22 -11.40 -2.61 6.89
CA ASN A 22 -11.79 -3.98 7.14
C ASN A 22 -11.19 -4.93 6.11
N GLY A 23 -10.87 -6.11 6.53
CA GLY A 23 -10.46 -7.16 5.61
C GLY A 23 -9.04 -7.07 5.11
N VAL A 24 -8.28 -6.08 5.55
CA VAL A 24 -6.89 -5.96 5.16
C VAL A 24 -6.08 -7.09 5.79
N LYS A 25 -5.12 -7.62 5.04
CA LYS A 25 -4.21 -8.64 5.57
C LYS A 25 -2.79 -8.17 5.37
N ILE A 26 -2.03 -8.17 6.44
CA ILE A 26 -0.63 -7.72 6.43
C ILE A 26 0.22 -8.88 6.93
N TRP A 27 1.09 -9.36 6.09
CA TRP A 27 1.82 -10.58 6.38
C TRP A 27 3.17 -10.30 7.03
N HIS A 28 4.06 -11.30 7.02
CA HIS A 28 5.28 -11.29 7.83
C HIS A 28 6.21 -10.13 7.50
N PHE A 29 6.75 -9.52 8.55
CA PHE A 29 7.85 -8.56 8.44
C PHE A 29 7.54 -7.32 7.61
N SER A 30 6.27 -7.04 7.40
CA SER A 30 5.90 -5.82 6.67
C SER A 30 5.87 -4.64 7.62
N HIS A 31 6.15 -3.47 7.10
CA HIS A 31 6.18 -2.26 7.91
C HIS A 31 5.33 -1.19 7.23
N ILE A 32 4.28 -0.79 7.90
CA ILE A 32 3.39 0.27 7.41
C ILE A 32 3.73 1.51 8.20
N MET A 33 4.31 2.48 7.53
CA MET A 33 4.78 3.67 8.22
C MET A 33 3.65 4.66 8.46
N ALA A 34 3.96 5.72 9.18
CA ALA A 34 2.96 6.60 9.74
C ALA A 34 2.09 7.28 8.69
N GLY A 35 0.84 7.49 9.03
CA GLY A 35 -0.07 8.29 8.21
C GLY A 35 -0.60 7.61 6.96
N CYS A 36 -0.42 6.29 6.83
CA CYS A 36 -0.93 5.59 5.66
C CYS A 36 -2.41 5.31 5.78
N LYS A 37 -3.07 5.19 4.64
CA LYS A 37 -4.46 4.79 4.58
C LYS A 37 -4.57 3.59 3.68
N ILE A 38 -5.03 2.47 4.22
CA ILE A 38 -5.11 1.21 3.50
C ILE A 38 -6.58 0.86 3.35
N GLY A 39 -7.05 0.79 2.12
CA GLY A 39 -8.45 0.52 1.84
C GLY A 39 -8.86 -0.92 2.12
N GLU A 40 -10.15 -1.19 2.00
CA GLU A 40 -10.69 -2.49 2.36
C GLU A 40 -10.12 -3.61 1.52
N ASN A 41 -9.96 -4.74 2.16
CA ASN A 41 -9.58 -6.00 1.50
C ASN A 41 -8.23 -5.97 0.79
N CYS A 42 -7.37 -5.04 1.15
CA CYS A 42 -6.02 -5.05 0.63
C CYS A 42 -5.23 -6.22 1.21
N ASN A 43 -4.31 -6.75 0.43
CA ASN A 43 -3.46 -7.84 0.89
C ASN A 43 -2.01 -7.43 0.68
N LEU A 44 -1.30 -7.24 1.79
CA LEU A 44 0.10 -6.84 1.74
C LEU A 44 0.95 -8.05 2.06
N GLY A 45 1.76 -8.49 1.11
CA GLY A 45 2.56 -9.69 1.29
C GLY A 45 3.65 -9.53 2.33
N GLN A 46 4.66 -10.39 2.25
CA GLN A 46 5.74 -10.37 3.22
C GLN A 46 6.79 -9.34 2.82
N ASN A 47 7.44 -8.76 3.82
CA ASN A 47 8.52 -7.80 3.58
C ASN A 47 8.08 -6.62 2.73
N VAL A 48 6.86 -6.19 2.89
CA VAL A 48 6.36 -5.02 2.17
C VAL A 48 6.64 -3.79 3.03
N VAL A 49 7.22 -2.78 2.42
CA VAL A 49 7.46 -1.52 3.10
C VAL A 49 6.52 -0.48 2.50
N VAL A 50 5.69 0.10 3.34
CA VAL A 50 4.78 1.15 2.91
C VAL A 50 5.25 2.42 3.59
N SER A 51 5.83 3.32 2.82
CA SER A 51 6.39 4.55 3.36
C SER A 51 5.30 5.49 3.85
N PRO A 52 5.65 6.55 4.57
CA PRO A 52 4.62 7.40 5.16
C PRO A 52 3.66 8.00 4.14
N LYS A 53 2.43 8.18 4.57
CA LYS A 53 1.42 8.91 3.80
C LYS A 53 1.04 8.26 2.48
N VAL A 54 1.22 6.95 2.39
CA VAL A 54 0.76 6.19 1.22
C VAL A 54 -0.73 5.95 1.37
N ILE A 55 -1.45 6.02 0.26
CA ILE A 55 -2.88 5.74 0.24
C ILE A 55 -3.13 4.62 -0.75
N LEU A 56 -3.68 3.53 -0.27
CA LEU A 56 -4.06 2.41 -1.11
C LEU A 56 -5.58 2.32 -1.15
N GLY A 57 -6.14 2.21 -2.34
CA GLY A 57 -7.57 2.03 -2.49
C GLY A 57 -8.01 0.65 -2.03
N LYS A 58 -9.18 0.22 -2.46
CA LYS A 58 -9.72 -1.08 -2.07
C LYS A 58 -9.14 -2.17 -2.93
N ASN A 59 -9.00 -3.35 -2.36
CA ASN A 59 -8.60 -4.54 -3.10
C ASN A 59 -7.23 -4.43 -3.76
N VAL A 60 -6.35 -3.63 -3.21
CA VAL A 60 -4.99 -3.54 -3.73
C VAL A 60 -4.22 -4.75 -3.23
N ARG A 61 -3.51 -5.40 -4.13
CA ARG A 61 -2.71 -6.56 -3.77
C ARG A 61 -1.25 -6.24 -3.97
N VAL A 62 -0.48 -6.36 -2.91
CA VAL A 62 0.94 -6.06 -2.94
C VAL A 62 1.69 -7.35 -2.71
N GLN A 63 2.52 -7.72 -3.67
CA GLN A 63 3.30 -8.95 -3.58
C GLN A 63 4.44 -8.79 -2.59
N ASN A 64 5.13 -9.90 -2.32
CA ASN A 64 6.24 -9.88 -1.38
C ASN A 64 7.36 -8.96 -1.85
N ASN A 65 8.04 -8.35 -0.89
CA ASN A 65 9.26 -7.59 -1.15
C ASN A 65 9.05 -6.33 -2.00
N VAL A 66 7.87 -5.73 -1.88
CA VAL A 66 7.58 -4.49 -2.59
C VAL A 66 7.79 -3.33 -1.64
N SER A 67 8.44 -2.27 -2.13
CA SER A 67 8.57 -1.04 -1.36
C SER A 67 7.78 0.05 -2.04
N ILE A 68 6.88 0.67 -1.30
CA ILE A 68 6.03 1.73 -1.83
C ILE A 68 6.52 3.03 -1.23
N TYR A 69 6.91 3.97 -2.08
CA TYR A 69 7.52 5.22 -1.64
C TYR A 69 6.51 6.19 -1.05
N GLU A 70 7.02 7.11 -0.29
CA GLU A 70 6.20 8.08 0.42
C GLU A 70 5.27 8.82 -0.53
N GLY A 71 4.02 8.98 -0.13
CA GLY A 71 3.05 9.76 -0.87
C GLY A 71 2.43 9.08 -2.08
N VAL A 72 2.79 7.82 -2.33
CA VAL A 72 2.19 7.10 -3.45
C VAL A 72 0.71 6.88 -3.20
N ILE A 73 -0.09 7.07 -4.22
CA ILE A 73 -1.53 6.86 -4.15
C ILE A 73 -1.93 5.82 -5.18
N CYS A 74 -2.51 4.73 -4.70
CA CYS A 74 -3.00 3.67 -5.56
C CYS A 74 -4.51 3.68 -5.60
N GLU A 75 -5.07 3.52 -6.77
CA GLU A 75 -6.51 3.37 -6.87
C GLU A 75 -6.93 1.94 -6.59
N ASP A 76 -8.23 1.71 -6.60
CA ASP A 76 -8.77 0.39 -6.31
C ASP A 76 -8.27 -0.65 -7.30
N ASP A 77 -8.17 -1.86 -6.83
CA ASP A 77 -7.94 -3.04 -7.67
C ASP A 77 -6.58 -3.02 -8.39
N VAL A 78 -5.61 -2.34 -7.84
CA VAL A 78 -4.28 -2.30 -8.41
C VAL A 78 -3.47 -3.48 -7.88
N PHE A 79 -2.66 -4.08 -8.74
CA PHE A 79 -1.78 -5.16 -8.35
C PHE A 79 -0.33 -4.66 -8.44
N LEU A 80 0.38 -4.76 -7.33
CA LEU A 80 1.78 -4.32 -7.27
C LEU A 80 2.65 -5.56 -7.16
N GLY A 81 3.35 -5.87 -8.23
CA GLY A 81 4.14 -7.08 -8.30
C GLY A 81 5.47 -6.99 -7.57
N PRO A 82 6.17 -8.12 -7.48
CA PRO A 82 7.45 -8.15 -6.77
C PRO A 82 8.49 -7.31 -7.49
N SER A 83 9.36 -6.73 -6.70
CA SER A 83 10.48 -5.94 -7.23
C SER A 83 10.08 -4.67 -7.95
N MET A 84 8.83 -4.29 -7.87
CA MET A 84 8.43 -3.00 -8.43
C MET A 84 8.76 -1.90 -7.45
N VAL A 85 9.19 -0.76 -7.99
CA VAL A 85 9.55 0.37 -7.18
C VAL A 85 8.74 1.56 -7.66
N PHE A 86 8.06 2.21 -6.73
CA PHE A 86 7.17 3.31 -7.09
C PHE A 86 7.64 4.58 -6.40
N THR A 87 7.84 5.61 -7.17
CA THR A 87 8.29 6.88 -6.63
C THR A 87 7.22 7.95 -6.72
N ASN A 88 6.03 7.58 -7.16
CA ASN A 88 5.04 8.60 -7.44
C ASN A 88 3.66 7.97 -7.40
N VAL A 89 2.70 8.62 -7.95
CA VAL A 89 1.32 8.17 -7.95
C VAL A 89 1.14 6.96 -8.85
N ILE A 90 0.46 5.93 -8.33
CA ILE A 90 0.05 4.78 -9.11
C ILE A 90 -1.46 4.86 -9.19
N ASN A 91 -1.94 5.61 -10.13
CA ASN A 91 -3.37 5.86 -10.27
C ASN A 91 -3.70 5.75 -11.74
N PRO A 92 -4.50 4.76 -12.14
CA PRO A 92 -4.76 4.55 -13.57
C PRO A 92 -5.25 5.79 -14.30
N ARG A 93 -6.13 6.55 -13.67
CA ARG A 93 -6.62 7.74 -14.35
C ARG A 93 -5.56 8.82 -14.40
N SER A 94 -4.83 8.99 -13.32
CA SER A 94 -3.76 9.96 -13.32
C SER A 94 -2.66 9.55 -14.28
N ALA A 95 -2.37 8.28 -14.35
CA ALA A 95 -1.34 7.80 -15.26
C ALA A 95 -1.72 8.12 -16.70
N VAL A 96 -2.98 7.97 -17.05
CA VAL A 96 -3.41 8.30 -18.39
C VAL A 96 -3.23 9.78 -18.67
N SER A 97 -3.67 10.62 -17.77
CA SER A 97 -3.60 12.07 -18.01
C SER A 97 -2.18 12.60 -17.89
N ARG A 98 -1.30 11.90 -17.19
CA ARG A 98 0.06 12.38 -16.98
C ARG A 98 1.08 11.49 -17.68
N LYS A 99 0.63 10.82 -18.69
CA LYS A 99 1.45 9.87 -19.37
C LYS A 99 2.73 10.48 -19.88
N ASN A 100 2.67 11.66 -20.39
CA ASN A 100 3.85 12.28 -20.94
C ASN A 100 4.91 12.53 -19.88
N GLU A 101 4.49 12.87 -18.68
CA GLU A 101 5.44 13.07 -17.62
C GLU A 101 6.15 11.79 -17.26
N TYR A 102 5.40 10.72 -17.19
CA TYR A 102 6.00 9.45 -16.83
C TYR A 102 6.94 8.94 -17.89
N LYS A 103 6.65 9.20 -19.13
CA LYS A 103 7.50 8.71 -20.17
C LYS A 103 8.86 9.36 -20.17
N GLN A 104 9.00 10.45 -19.51
CA GLN A 104 10.26 11.16 -19.49
C GLN A 104 11.18 10.67 -18.42
N GLN A 105 10.77 9.73 -17.65
CA GLN A 105 11.56 9.24 -16.54
C GLN A 105 12.42 8.06 -16.93
#